data_2b59356c52c8ac0b2c31c7c4c926a5df
#
_entry.id   2b59356c52c8ac0b2c31c7c4c926a5df
#
_cell.length_a   1.000
_cell.length_b   1.000
_cell.length_c   1.000
_cell.angle_alpha   90.00
_cell.angle_beta   90.00
_cell.angle_gamma   90.00
#
_symmetry.space_group_name_H-M   'P 1'
#
loop_
_entity.id
_entity.type
_entity.pdbx_description
1 polymer ?
#
loop_
_entity_poly.entity_id
_entity_poly.type
_entity_poly.pdbx_seq_one_letter_code
_entity_poly.pdbx_strand_id
1 'polypeptide(L)'
;MKKSYFSVSVCAALIAVWGCKQEHTDVKQLECVQKNSVEVSLPMALAVGQNSFIVSDFKDAKGMIKVFNMETGKLKYQLAPKGEARDEVLEVSNFELLKDNEETWLYVYDLGKGKLLKYDFGNLANNSNPTQIDKLKSNDRYYCINNIGKGYAALGIFENHKFDLLNDSLKKHSNYGTYLPNKEKVSNKIISAMANLGRSVVSSNKKILVNFSYAAGVLRFYDIKNGTLVHRKDAVVKPMNFKVKND
;
A
#
# COMPACT_ATOMS: atom_id res chain seq x y z
N MET A 1 -37.72 76.39 -13.75
CA MET A 1 -36.72 75.70 -12.91
C MET A 1 -37.23 74.32 -12.56
N LYS A 2 -36.79 73.27 -13.27
CA LYS A 2 -37.14 71.85 -12.97
C LYS A 2 -35.97 71.20 -12.30
N LYS A 3 -36.13 70.81 -11.05
CA LYS A 3 -35.14 70.01 -10.30
C LYS A 3 -35.26 68.54 -10.69
N SER A 4 -34.21 68.03 -11.32
CA SER A 4 -34.07 66.61 -11.63
C SER A 4 -33.49 65.91 -10.39
N TYR A 5 -34.22 64.94 -9.85
CA TYR A 5 -33.77 64.05 -8.83
C TYR A 5 -33.08 62.84 -9.47
N PHE A 6 -31.79 62.74 -9.27
CA PHE A 6 -31.00 61.56 -9.65
C PHE A 6 -31.20 60.50 -8.58
N SER A 7 -31.93 59.46 -8.92
CA SER A 7 -32.12 58.30 -8.07
C SER A 7 -30.90 57.37 -8.26
N VAL A 8 -30.01 57.29 -7.23
CA VAL A 8 -28.94 56.35 -7.19
C VAL A 8 -29.44 55.05 -6.65
N SER A 9 -29.74 54.12 -7.55
CA SER A 9 -30.01 52.74 -7.17
C SER A 9 -28.73 52.07 -6.75
N VAL A 10 -28.54 51.89 -5.44
CA VAL A 10 -27.50 51.06 -4.87
C VAL A 10 -27.84 49.58 -5.09
N CYS A 11 -27.35 48.98 -6.15
CA CYS A 11 -27.33 47.54 -6.28
C CYS A 11 -26.37 46.93 -5.22
N ALA A 12 -26.95 46.54 -4.09
CA ALA A 12 -26.24 45.67 -3.13
C ALA A 12 -25.99 44.31 -3.78
N ALA A 13 -24.82 44.14 -4.36
CA ALA A 13 -24.37 42.83 -4.77
C ALA A 13 -24.16 41.98 -3.51
N LEU A 14 -25.09 41.13 -3.20
CA LEU A 14 -24.97 40.04 -2.27
C LEU A 14 -23.94 39.05 -2.85
N ILE A 15 -22.67 39.28 -2.53
CA ILE A 15 -21.64 38.28 -2.69
C ILE A 15 -21.96 37.20 -1.67
N ALA A 16 -22.67 36.18 -2.12
CA ALA A 16 -22.80 34.93 -1.38
C ALA A 16 -21.40 34.30 -1.34
N VAL A 17 -20.67 34.63 -0.27
CA VAL A 17 -19.47 33.87 0.11
C VAL A 17 -19.96 32.50 0.49
N TRP A 18 -20.03 31.63 -0.50
CA TRP A 18 -20.05 30.19 -0.23
C TRP A 18 -18.69 29.86 0.37
N GLY A 19 -18.61 30.12 1.67
CA GLY A 19 -17.55 29.53 2.47
C GLY A 19 -17.65 28.02 2.30
N CYS A 20 -16.69 27.43 1.58
CA CYS A 20 -16.43 26.01 1.72
C CYS A 20 -16.30 25.75 3.23
N LYS A 21 -17.34 25.23 3.86
CA LYS A 21 -17.21 24.57 5.15
C LYS A 21 -16.18 23.47 4.92
N GLN A 22 -14.96 23.77 5.27
CA GLN A 22 -13.97 22.75 5.51
C GLN A 22 -14.56 21.93 6.66
N GLU A 23 -15.16 20.78 6.35
CA GLU A 23 -15.52 19.83 7.38
C GLU A 23 -14.20 19.48 8.09
N HIS A 24 -13.96 20.18 9.20
CA HIS A 24 -13.04 19.68 10.18
C HIS A 24 -13.65 18.38 10.69
N THR A 25 -13.31 17.29 10.02
CA THR A 25 -13.46 15.98 10.63
C THR A 25 -12.66 16.07 11.93
N ASP A 26 -13.37 16.03 13.06
CA ASP A 26 -12.75 15.91 14.38
C ASP A 26 -11.81 14.73 14.31
N VAL A 27 -10.53 15.00 14.18
CA VAL A 27 -9.49 13.99 14.27
C VAL A 27 -9.50 13.53 15.71
N LYS A 28 -10.24 12.45 16.01
CA LYS A 28 -10.16 11.82 17.31
C LYS A 28 -8.71 11.45 17.54
N GLN A 29 -8.11 12.05 18.54
CA GLN A 29 -6.78 11.67 18.98
C GLN A 29 -6.87 10.23 19.46
N LEU A 30 -6.16 9.33 18.78
CA LEU A 30 -6.08 7.94 19.17
C LEU A 30 -5.12 7.86 20.36
N GLU A 31 -5.61 7.43 21.51
CA GLU A 31 -4.76 7.07 22.63
C GLU A 31 -4.09 5.73 22.33
N CYS A 32 -2.77 5.73 22.35
CA CYS A 32 -1.98 4.51 22.19
C CYS A 32 -1.85 3.85 23.56
N VAL A 33 -2.58 2.74 23.77
CA VAL A 33 -2.44 1.93 24.99
C VAL A 33 -1.52 0.76 24.68
N GLN A 34 -0.33 0.76 25.27
CA GLN A 34 0.59 -0.37 25.16
C GLN A 34 0.06 -1.53 26.01
N LYS A 35 -0.38 -2.62 25.35
CA LYS A 35 -0.84 -3.84 26.03
C LYS A 35 0.26 -4.87 26.21
N ASN A 36 1.07 -5.06 25.19
CA ASN A 36 2.10 -6.09 25.14
C ASN A 36 3.34 -5.60 24.40
N SER A 37 4.50 -6.17 24.72
CA SER A 37 5.72 -6.03 23.95
C SER A 37 6.04 -7.36 23.26
N VAL A 38 6.60 -7.30 22.06
CA VAL A 38 7.03 -8.47 21.30
C VAL A 38 8.46 -8.26 20.83
N GLU A 39 9.20 -9.37 20.74
CA GLU A 39 10.58 -9.33 20.28
C GLU A 39 10.63 -9.51 18.76
N VAL A 40 11.02 -8.44 18.07
CA VAL A 40 11.24 -8.40 16.62
C VAL A 40 12.51 -7.62 16.35
N SER A 41 13.45 -8.20 15.60
CA SER A 41 14.79 -7.59 15.39
C SER A 41 14.74 -6.45 14.36
N LEU A 42 14.07 -6.65 13.23
CA LEU A 42 13.94 -5.64 12.17
C LEU A 42 12.57 -5.75 11.49
N PRO A 43 11.53 -5.12 12.05
CA PRO A 43 10.19 -5.16 11.47
C PRO A 43 10.13 -4.34 10.18
N MET A 44 9.59 -4.95 9.10
CA MET A 44 9.46 -4.30 7.80
C MET A 44 8.01 -4.10 7.37
N ALA A 45 7.10 -4.95 7.80
CA ALA A 45 5.67 -4.88 7.49
C ALA A 45 4.83 -5.45 8.63
N LEU A 46 3.59 -5.01 8.71
CA LEU A 46 2.60 -5.41 9.72
C LEU A 46 1.25 -5.68 9.07
N ALA A 47 0.58 -6.73 9.50
CA ALA A 47 -0.85 -6.95 9.25
C ALA A 47 -1.56 -7.43 10.51
N VAL A 48 -2.87 -7.23 10.56
CA VAL A 48 -3.73 -7.60 11.70
C VAL A 48 -4.94 -8.36 11.20
N GLY A 49 -5.30 -9.43 11.86
CA GLY A 49 -6.51 -10.22 11.58
C GLY A 49 -6.60 -11.50 12.41
N GLN A 50 -7.81 -12.01 12.57
CA GLN A 50 -8.09 -13.26 13.31
C GLN A 50 -7.43 -13.33 14.68
N ASN A 51 -7.58 -12.30 15.50
CA ASN A 51 -6.97 -12.21 16.84
C ASN A 51 -5.44 -12.42 16.83
N SER A 52 -4.80 -12.04 15.73
CA SER A 52 -3.36 -12.15 15.53
C SER A 52 -2.83 -10.86 14.91
N PHE A 53 -1.59 -10.51 15.26
CA PHE A 53 -0.83 -9.60 14.45
C PHE A 53 0.37 -10.32 13.85
N ILE A 54 0.70 -9.94 12.64
CA ILE A 54 1.69 -10.59 11.79
C ILE A 54 2.75 -9.55 11.47
N VAL A 55 4.01 -9.90 11.71
CA VAL A 55 5.15 -9.01 11.46
C VAL A 55 6.16 -9.73 10.58
N SER A 56 6.69 -9.04 9.57
CA SER A 56 7.90 -9.52 8.92
C SER A 56 9.13 -9.06 9.70
N ASP A 57 10.03 -10.01 10.00
CA ASP A 57 11.32 -9.76 10.66
C ASP A 57 12.46 -10.14 9.71
N PHE A 58 13.06 -9.13 9.07
CA PHE A 58 14.07 -9.34 8.03
C PHE A 58 15.34 -10.05 8.53
N LYS A 59 15.64 -9.94 9.82
CA LYS A 59 16.84 -10.54 10.42
C LYS A 59 16.65 -11.94 10.96
N ASP A 60 15.41 -12.41 11.13
CA ASP A 60 15.15 -13.73 11.68
C ASP A 60 15.22 -14.81 10.58
N ALA A 61 16.30 -15.57 10.57
CA ALA A 61 16.50 -16.64 9.58
C ALA A 61 15.58 -17.85 9.78
N LYS A 62 15.07 -18.08 11.00
CA LYS A 62 14.17 -19.22 11.30
C LYS A 62 12.77 -19.04 10.74
N GLY A 63 12.33 -17.79 10.61
CA GLY A 63 11.05 -17.45 10.04
C GLY A 63 10.89 -15.95 9.89
N MET A 64 10.97 -15.47 8.66
CA MET A 64 10.87 -14.04 8.36
C MET A 64 9.45 -13.48 8.59
N ILE A 65 8.46 -14.34 8.79
CA ILE A 65 7.10 -13.96 9.17
C ILE A 65 6.81 -14.50 10.57
N LYS A 66 6.50 -13.62 11.50
CA LYS A 66 6.11 -13.94 12.88
C LYS A 66 4.63 -13.65 13.08
N VAL A 67 3.90 -14.61 13.60
CA VAL A 67 2.47 -14.48 13.93
C VAL A 67 2.33 -14.51 15.45
N PHE A 68 1.80 -13.45 16.01
CA PHE A 68 1.61 -13.30 17.45
C PHE A 68 0.13 -13.31 17.81
N ASN A 69 -0.20 -13.80 18.98
CA ASN A 69 -1.52 -13.63 19.57
C ASN A 69 -1.71 -12.17 19.99
N MET A 70 -2.82 -11.55 19.58
CA MET A 70 -3.07 -10.12 19.81
C MET A 70 -3.30 -9.78 21.29
N GLU A 71 -3.91 -10.71 22.04
CA GLU A 71 -4.24 -10.46 23.46
C GLU A 71 -3.04 -10.67 24.37
N THR A 72 -2.24 -11.71 24.10
CA THR A 72 -1.16 -12.15 24.99
C THR A 72 0.22 -11.69 24.54
N GLY A 73 0.36 -11.23 23.30
CA GLY A 73 1.66 -10.94 22.68
C GLY A 73 2.55 -12.16 22.43
N LYS A 74 2.08 -13.37 22.72
CA LYS A 74 2.87 -14.59 22.56
C LYS A 74 3.03 -14.95 21.09
N LEU A 75 4.24 -15.38 20.70
CA LEU A 75 4.52 -15.94 19.38
C LEU A 75 3.73 -17.23 19.19
N LYS A 76 2.95 -17.32 18.10
CA LYS A 76 2.18 -18.52 17.72
C LYS A 76 2.89 -19.31 16.64
N TYR A 77 3.35 -18.63 15.58
CA TYR A 77 3.96 -19.28 14.43
C TYR A 77 5.12 -18.45 13.90
N GLN A 78 6.11 -19.17 13.35
CA GLN A 78 7.17 -18.63 12.51
C GLN A 78 7.08 -19.28 11.12
N LEU A 79 6.97 -18.48 10.08
CA LEU A 79 6.76 -18.91 8.71
C LEU A 79 7.82 -18.31 7.79
N ALA A 80 7.94 -18.84 6.59
CA ALA A 80 8.86 -18.35 5.57
C ALA A 80 10.32 -18.30 6.06
N PRO A 81 10.94 -19.46 6.35
CA PRO A 81 12.35 -19.51 6.74
C PRO A 81 13.24 -18.95 5.64
N LYS A 82 14.39 -18.38 6.03
CA LYS A 82 15.33 -17.77 5.09
C LYS A 82 16.22 -18.85 4.47
N GLY A 83 16.27 -18.89 3.13
CA GLY A 83 17.14 -19.82 2.41
C GLY A 83 16.78 -19.97 0.94
N GLU A 84 17.40 -20.95 0.28
CA GLU A 84 17.30 -21.18 -1.16
C GLU A 84 16.29 -22.28 -1.55
N ALA A 85 15.79 -23.08 -0.60
CA ALA A 85 14.83 -24.13 -0.87
C ALA A 85 13.51 -23.57 -1.45
N ARG A 86 12.67 -24.45 -1.96
CA ARG A 86 11.44 -24.08 -2.66
C ARG A 86 10.49 -23.25 -1.81
N ASP A 87 10.33 -23.62 -0.55
CA ASP A 87 9.45 -23.02 0.45
C ASP A 87 10.14 -21.94 1.32
N GLU A 88 11.46 -21.77 1.18
CA GLU A 88 12.25 -20.74 1.83
C GLU A 88 12.21 -19.42 1.04
N VAL A 89 12.45 -18.30 1.71
CA VAL A 89 12.45 -16.96 1.13
C VAL A 89 13.82 -16.28 1.29
N LEU A 90 14.15 -15.36 0.39
CA LEU A 90 15.34 -14.52 0.53
C LEU A 90 15.00 -13.16 1.12
N GLU A 91 13.89 -12.57 0.71
CA GLU A 91 13.51 -11.23 1.10
C GLU A 91 11.99 -11.05 1.05
N VAL A 92 11.36 -11.04 2.22
CA VAL A 92 9.93 -10.70 2.30
C VAL A 92 9.74 -9.20 2.15
N SER A 93 9.18 -8.77 1.03
CA SER A 93 8.93 -7.36 0.77
C SER A 93 7.56 -6.90 1.24
N ASN A 94 6.52 -7.70 1.04
CA ASN A 94 5.20 -7.47 1.61
C ASN A 94 4.44 -8.79 1.82
N PHE A 95 3.40 -8.70 2.62
CA PHE A 95 2.44 -9.77 2.80
C PHE A 95 1.03 -9.20 3.02
N GLU A 96 0.02 -10.00 2.73
CA GLU A 96 -1.39 -9.66 2.88
C GLU A 96 -2.14 -10.81 3.53
N LEU A 97 -3.04 -10.47 4.48
CA LEU A 97 -4.00 -11.41 5.03
C LEU A 97 -5.34 -11.18 4.31
N LEU A 98 -5.78 -12.18 3.57
CA LEU A 98 -6.98 -12.11 2.75
C LEU A 98 -8.01 -13.11 3.22
N LYS A 99 -9.26 -12.65 3.36
CA LYS A 99 -10.40 -13.53 3.58
C LYS A 99 -11.06 -13.82 2.24
N ASP A 100 -11.15 -15.09 1.91
CA ASP A 100 -11.87 -15.58 0.73
C ASP A 100 -12.91 -16.59 1.19
N ASN A 101 -14.20 -16.19 1.10
CA ASN A 101 -15.32 -16.91 1.71
C ASN A 101 -15.12 -17.10 3.23
N GLU A 102 -15.04 -18.34 3.70
CA GLU A 102 -14.79 -18.68 5.10
C GLU A 102 -13.31 -18.90 5.43
N GLU A 103 -12.48 -19.02 4.40
CA GLU A 103 -11.05 -19.27 4.53
C GLU A 103 -10.26 -17.96 4.67
N THR A 104 -9.16 -18.02 5.38
CA THR A 104 -8.22 -16.90 5.52
C THR A 104 -6.87 -17.33 5.02
N TRP A 105 -6.34 -16.59 4.09
CA TRP A 105 -5.10 -16.85 3.41
C TRP A 105 -4.05 -15.78 3.73
N LEU A 106 -2.84 -16.20 4.04
CA LEU A 106 -1.68 -15.31 4.13
C LEU A 106 -0.86 -15.43 2.84
N TYR A 107 -0.80 -14.35 2.09
CA TYR A 107 0.05 -14.23 0.91
C TYR A 107 1.35 -13.54 1.30
N VAL A 108 2.49 -14.14 1.00
CA VAL A 108 3.82 -13.61 1.28
C VAL A 108 4.59 -13.47 -0.02
N TYR A 109 5.01 -12.24 -0.32
CA TYR A 109 5.80 -11.98 -1.51
C TYR A 109 7.30 -11.93 -1.18
N ASP A 110 8.05 -12.82 -1.83
CA ASP A 110 9.51 -12.90 -1.78
C ASP A 110 10.11 -12.12 -2.97
N LEU A 111 10.61 -10.93 -2.70
CA LEU A 111 11.26 -10.08 -3.70
C LEU A 111 12.53 -10.73 -4.26
N GLY A 112 13.31 -11.41 -3.41
CA GLY A 112 14.59 -12.00 -3.79
C GLY A 112 14.46 -13.10 -4.84
N LYS A 113 13.40 -13.90 -4.75
CA LYS A 113 13.14 -15.01 -5.69
C LYS A 113 12.00 -14.73 -6.68
N GLY A 114 11.33 -13.59 -6.58
CA GLY A 114 10.18 -13.25 -7.43
C GLY A 114 9.05 -14.27 -7.31
N LYS A 115 8.68 -14.67 -6.09
CA LYS A 115 7.63 -15.65 -5.86
C LYS A 115 6.61 -15.20 -4.83
N LEU A 116 5.39 -15.71 -4.97
CA LEU A 116 4.29 -15.52 -4.05
C LEU A 116 4.01 -16.84 -3.36
N LEU A 117 4.10 -16.86 -2.02
CA LEU A 117 3.77 -18.00 -1.19
C LEU A 117 2.39 -17.79 -0.58
N LYS A 118 1.54 -18.80 -0.62
CA LYS A 118 0.20 -18.79 -0.04
C LYS A 118 0.13 -19.79 1.10
N TYR A 119 -0.27 -19.34 2.28
CA TYR A 119 -0.46 -20.14 3.47
C TYR A 119 -1.94 -20.19 3.84
N ASP A 120 -2.44 -21.36 4.24
CA ASP A 120 -3.74 -21.49 4.88
C ASP A 120 -3.63 -20.98 6.32
N PHE A 121 -4.00 -19.72 6.54
CA PHE A 121 -3.84 -19.05 7.83
C PHE A 121 -4.74 -19.65 8.91
N GLY A 122 -5.90 -20.17 8.54
CA GLY A 122 -6.82 -20.86 9.46
C GLY A 122 -6.29 -22.20 9.95
N ASN A 123 -5.40 -22.83 9.19
CA ASN A 123 -4.90 -24.19 9.44
C ASN A 123 -3.40 -24.24 9.79
N LEU A 124 -2.78 -23.13 10.16
CA LEU A 124 -1.34 -23.07 10.49
C LEU A 124 -0.93 -24.00 11.63
N ALA A 125 -1.84 -24.36 12.52
CA ALA A 125 -1.57 -25.30 13.60
C ALA A 125 -1.24 -26.72 13.09
N ASN A 126 -1.83 -27.12 11.97
CA ASN A 126 -1.63 -28.44 11.37
C ASN A 126 -0.59 -28.40 10.23
N ASN A 127 -0.50 -27.30 9.53
CA ASN A 127 0.41 -27.13 8.40
C ASN A 127 0.96 -25.69 8.32
N SER A 128 2.21 -25.51 8.70
CA SER A 128 2.93 -24.23 8.61
C SER A 128 3.70 -24.03 7.30
N ASN A 129 3.61 -24.96 6.35
CA ASN A 129 4.20 -24.83 5.02
C ASN A 129 3.25 -24.10 4.07
N PRO A 130 3.77 -23.42 3.03
CA PRO A 130 2.92 -22.83 2.03
C PRO A 130 2.16 -23.91 1.25
N THR A 131 0.87 -23.71 1.06
CA THR A 131 0.01 -24.62 0.28
C THR A 131 0.21 -24.41 -1.24
N GLN A 132 0.62 -23.22 -1.62
CA GLN A 132 0.86 -22.86 -3.01
C GLN A 132 2.06 -21.91 -3.13
N ILE A 133 2.86 -22.09 -4.17
CA ILE A 133 4.01 -21.25 -4.48
C ILE A 133 3.97 -20.93 -5.98
N ASP A 134 3.73 -19.67 -6.29
CA ASP A 134 3.69 -19.16 -7.67
C ASP A 134 4.91 -18.29 -7.95
N LYS A 135 5.51 -18.47 -9.12
CA LYS A 135 6.60 -17.61 -9.60
C LYS A 135 6.07 -16.54 -10.53
N LEU A 136 6.60 -15.34 -10.37
CA LEU A 136 6.43 -14.28 -11.35
C LEU A 136 6.99 -14.74 -12.71
N LYS A 137 6.25 -14.42 -13.76
CA LYS A 137 6.64 -14.73 -15.15
C LYS A 137 7.38 -13.57 -15.83
N SER A 138 7.83 -12.61 -15.03
CA SER A 138 8.55 -11.42 -15.46
C SER A 138 9.89 -11.34 -14.71
N ASN A 139 10.89 -10.75 -15.32
CA ASN A 139 12.16 -10.40 -14.68
C ASN A 139 12.05 -9.07 -13.89
N ASP A 140 10.88 -8.44 -13.91
CA ASP A 140 10.66 -7.19 -13.19
C ASP A 140 10.69 -7.43 -11.67
N ARG A 141 11.32 -6.51 -10.96
CA ARG A 141 11.34 -6.54 -9.49
C ARG A 141 10.22 -5.67 -8.96
N TYR A 142 9.28 -6.28 -8.27
CA TYR A 142 8.19 -5.57 -7.61
C TYR A 142 8.48 -5.41 -6.12
N TYR A 143 8.39 -4.18 -5.63
CA TYR A 143 8.56 -3.87 -4.20
C TYR A 143 7.31 -4.19 -3.38
N CYS A 144 6.16 -4.26 -4.03
CA CYS A 144 4.89 -4.57 -3.38
C CYS A 144 3.94 -5.18 -4.41
N ILE A 145 3.31 -6.29 -4.07
CA ILE A 145 2.26 -6.93 -4.86
C ILE A 145 1.02 -7.03 -4.00
N ASN A 146 -0.09 -6.46 -4.47
CA ASN A 146 -1.35 -6.47 -3.75
C ASN A 146 -2.42 -7.17 -4.58
N ASN A 147 -3.17 -8.08 -3.97
CA ASN A 147 -4.33 -8.69 -4.60
C ASN A 147 -5.47 -7.67 -4.72
N ILE A 148 -5.97 -7.46 -5.94
CA ILE A 148 -7.06 -6.52 -6.25
C ILE A 148 -8.38 -7.22 -6.62
N GLY A 149 -8.52 -8.48 -6.23
CA GLY A 149 -9.71 -9.31 -6.48
C GLY A 149 -9.61 -10.11 -7.77
N LYS A 150 -9.40 -9.47 -8.90
CA LYS A 150 -9.10 -10.09 -10.19
C LYS A 150 -7.66 -9.77 -10.55
N GLY A 151 -6.72 -10.64 -10.14
CA GLY A 151 -5.29 -10.43 -10.31
C GLY A 151 -4.66 -9.50 -9.26
N TYR A 152 -3.56 -8.85 -9.63
CA TYR A 152 -2.71 -8.12 -8.70
C TYR A 152 -2.27 -6.77 -9.27
N ALA A 153 -2.08 -5.80 -8.38
CA ALA A 153 -1.38 -4.54 -8.65
C ALA A 153 0.03 -4.63 -8.07
N ALA A 154 1.03 -4.58 -8.92
CA ALA A 154 2.43 -4.70 -8.56
C ALA A 154 3.15 -3.35 -8.71
N LEU A 155 3.72 -2.86 -7.60
CA LEU A 155 4.49 -1.62 -7.54
C LEU A 155 5.97 -1.93 -7.76
N GLY A 156 6.61 -1.22 -8.70
CA GLY A 156 8.02 -1.38 -9.01
C GLY A 156 8.69 -0.06 -9.40
N ILE A 157 9.92 -0.15 -9.90
CA ILE A 157 10.62 0.98 -10.51
C ILE A 157 10.47 0.85 -12.02
N PHE A 158 9.55 1.61 -12.59
CA PHE A 158 9.26 1.61 -14.02
C PHE A 158 9.54 3.00 -14.61
N GLU A 159 9.80 3.07 -15.91
CA GLU A 159 10.12 4.35 -16.55
C GLU A 159 8.91 5.28 -16.70
N ASN A 160 7.72 4.73 -17.00
CA ASN A 160 6.60 5.53 -17.48
C ASN A 160 5.29 5.29 -16.76
N HIS A 161 5.24 4.39 -15.79
CA HIS A 161 4.02 4.03 -15.06
C HIS A 161 4.34 3.64 -13.62
N LYS A 162 3.33 3.51 -12.78
CA LYS A 162 3.49 3.24 -11.36
C LYS A 162 3.23 1.79 -10.98
N PHE A 163 2.27 1.16 -11.62
CA PHE A 163 1.86 -0.22 -11.34
C PHE A 163 1.89 -1.06 -12.62
N ASP A 164 2.36 -2.27 -12.51
CA ASP A 164 1.99 -3.34 -13.41
C ASP A 164 0.74 -4.03 -12.90
N LEU A 165 -0.19 -4.32 -13.79
CA LEU A 165 -1.35 -5.14 -13.49
C LEU A 165 -1.09 -6.56 -13.96
N LEU A 166 -1.18 -7.51 -13.01
CA LEU A 166 -0.92 -8.91 -13.25
C LEU A 166 -2.24 -9.68 -13.17
N ASN A 167 -2.39 -10.70 -13.99
CA ASN A 167 -3.50 -11.65 -13.88
C ASN A 167 -3.28 -12.65 -12.73
N ASP A 168 -4.25 -13.55 -12.50
CA ASP A 168 -4.17 -14.55 -11.42
C ASP A 168 -2.99 -15.53 -11.57
N SER A 169 -2.44 -15.67 -12.78
CA SER A 169 -1.23 -16.44 -13.05
C SER A 169 0.07 -15.63 -12.91
N LEU A 170 0.03 -14.47 -12.28
CA LEU A 170 1.15 -13.55 -12.08
C LEU A 170 1.84 -13.10 -13.39
N LYS A 171 1.10 -13.11 -14.50
CA LYS A 171 1.56 -12.61 -15.78
C LYS A 171 1.07 -11.18 -15.98
N LYS A 172 1.99 -10.26 -16.31
CA LYS A 172 1.65 -8.88 -16.67
C LYS A 172 0.75 -8.86 -17.91
N HIS A 173 -0.32 -8.10 -17.83
CA HIS A 173 -1.24 -7.87 -18.94
C HIS A 173 -1.41 -6.40 -19.32
N SER A 174 -1.15 -5.48 -18.37
CA SER A 174 -1.23 -4.04 -18.58
C SER A 174 -0.42 -3.28 -17.53
N ASN A 175 -0.40 -1.96 -17.64
CA ASN A 175 0.19 -1.07 -16.66
C ASN A 175 -0.78 0.06 -16.30
N TYR A 176 -0.53 0.74 -15.18
CA TYR A 176 -1.38 1.80 -14.71
C TYR A 176 -0.64 2.86 -13.89
N GLY A 177 -1.19 4.08 -13.97
CA GLY A 177 -0.79 5.21 -13.15
C GLY A 177 0.46 5.91 -13.64
N THR A 178 0.56 7.19 -13.29
CA THR A 178 1.71 8.04 -13.56
C THR A 178 2.39 8.41 -12.24
N TYR A 179 3.63 8.79 -12.31
CA TYR A 179 4.33 9.38 -11.19
C TYR A 179 3.77 10.77 -10.87
N LEU A 180 3.94 11.19 -9.61
CA LEU A 180 3.64 12.56 -9.22
C LEU A 180 4.55 13.50 -10.00
N PRO A 181 3.99 14.60 -10.56
CA PRO A 181 4.81 15.59 -11.22
C PRO A 181 5.80 16.19 -10.20
N ASN A 182 7.06 16.15 -10.53
CA ASN A 182 8.07 16.83 -9.74
C ASN A 182 8.13 18.31 -10.16
N LYS A 183 8.27 19.23 -9.20
CA LYS A 183 8.46 20.66 -9.49
C LYS A 183 9.76 20.91 -10.25
N GLU A 184 10.78 20.11 -10.00
CA GLU A 184 12.01 20.10 -10.80
C GLU A 184 11.87 19.05 -11.90
N LYS A 185 12.18 19.42 -13.13
CA LYS A 185 12.23 18.48 -14.26
C LYS A 185 13.37 17.47 -14.02
N VAL A 186 13.06 16.37 -13.37
CA VAL A 186 13.98 15.26 -13.26
C VAL A 186 14.05 14.57 -14.61
N SER A 187 15.16 14.76 -15.31
CA SER A 187 15.39 14.14 -16.62
C SER A 187 15.53 12.62 -16.52
N ASN A 188 16.01 12.11 -15.38
CA ASN A 188 16.17 10.69 -15.15
C ASN A 188 14.87 10.07 -14.63
N LYS A 189 14.21 9.26 -15.45
CA LYS A 189 12.96 8.59 -15.16
C LYS A 189 13.07 7.60 -13.98
N ILE A 190 14.23 6.96 -13.80
CA ILE A 190 14.49 6.04 -12.69
C ILE A 190 14.48 6.81 -11.36
N ILE A 191 15.13 7.98 -11.30
CA ILE A 191 15.12 8.83 -10.11
C ILE A 191 13.69 9.29 -9.79
N SER A 192 12.91 9.67 -10.81
CA SER A 192 11.49 10.00 -10.62
C SER A 192 10.68 8.82 -10.09
N ALA A 193 10.93 7.61 -10.59
CA ALA A 193 10.29 6.40 -10.11
C ALA A 193 10.66 6.11 -8.64
N MET A 194 11.93 6.20 -8.28
CA MET A 194 12.41 6.01 -6.90
C MET A 194 11.81 7.02 -5.93
N ALA A 195 11.69 8.29 -6.32
CA ALA A 195 11.05 9.33 -5.52
C ALA A 195 9.55 9.06 -5.28
N ASN A 196 8.90 8.33 -6.18
CA ASN A 196 7.52 7.91 -6.06
C ASN A 196 7.34 6.50 -5.46
N LEU A 197 8.45 5.84 -5.12
CA LEU A 197 8.40 4.53 -4.48
C LEU A 197 7.74 4.64 -3.10
N GLY A 198 7.06 3.58 -2.70
CA GLY A 198 6.35 3.55 -1.44
C GLY A 198 5.74 2.20 -1.15
N ARG A 199 4.65 2.20 -0.41
CA ARG A 199 3.86 1.01 -0.11
C ARG A 199 2.43 1.20 -0.56
N SER A 200 1.80 0.11 -0.93
CA SER A 200 0.37 0.08 -1.21
C SER A 200 -0.34 -0.93 -0.32
N VAL A 201 -1.58 -0.63 -0.01
CA VAL A 201 -2.49 -1.51 0.72
C VAL A 201 -3.84 -1.52 0.03
N VAL A 202 -4.53 -2.64 0.11
CA VAL A 202 -5.88 -2.80 -0.44
C VAL A 202 -6.86 -2.95 0.71
N SER A 203 -8.02 -2.29 0.59
CA SER A 203 -9.12 -2.47 1.55
C SER A 203 -9.62 -3.92 1.57
N SER A 204 -10.10 -4.41 2.71
CA SER A 204 -10.57 -5.79 2.88
C SER A 204 -11.67 -6.18 1.87
N ASN A 205 -12.51 -5.22 1.48
CA ASN A 205 -13.56 -5.42 0.47
C ASN A 205 -13.08 -5.30 -0.99
N LYS A 206 -11.78 -5.17 -1.23
CA LYS A 206 -11.15 -5.04 -2.55
C LYS A 206 -11.68 -3.89 -3.42
N LYS A 207 -12.20 -2.82 -2.81
CA LYS A 207 -12.75 -1.67 -3.54
C LYS A 207 -11.77 -0.52 -3.69
N ILE A 208 -10.80 -0.40 -2.78
CA ILE A 208 -9.87 0.73 -2.73
C ILE A 208 -8.44 0.22 -2.56
N LEU A 209 -7.54 0.73 -3.38
CA LEU A 209 -6.10 0.65 -3.17
C LEU A 209 -5.58 2.02 -2.76
N VAL A 210 -4.80 2.06 -1.68
CA VAL A 210 -4.10 3.27 -1.24
C VAL A 210 -2.61 3.06 -1.42
N ASN A 211 -1.94 3.98 -2.09
CA ASN A 211 -0.50 4.00 -2.21
C ASN A 211 0.07 5.22 -1.48
N PHE A 212 1.02 5.00 -0.61
CA PHE A 212 1.79 6.05 0.05
C PHE A 212 3.17 6.16 -0.59
N SER A 213 3.46 7.31 -1.20
CA SER A 213 4.78 7.62 -1.74
C SER A 213 5.63 8.29 -0.66
N TYR A 214 6.69 7.61 -0.20
CA TYR A 214 7.49 8.03 0.96
C TYR A 214 8.14 9.38 0.77
N ALA A 215 8.88 9.58 -0.33
CA ALA A 215 9.60 10.82 -0.57
C ALA A 215 8.67 11.98 -0.90
N ALA A 216 7.55 11.72 -1.58
CA ALA A 216 6.59 12.76 -1.94
C ALA A 216 5.64 13.13 -0.80
N GLY A 217 5.51 12.29 0.25
CA GLY A 217 4.57 12.50 1.35
C GLY A 217 3.11 12.54 0.91
N VAL A 218 2.74 11.75 -0.12
CA VAL A 218 1.41 11.76 -0.73
C VAL A 218 0.76 10.39 -0.64
N LEU A 219 -0.50 10.38 -0.20
CA LEU A 219 -1.39 9.24 -0.31
C LEU A 219 -2.20 9.36 -1.60
N ARG A 220 -2.14 8.35 -2.45
CA ARG A 220 -2.96 8.21 -3.64
C ARG A 220 -4.02 7.15 -3.44
N PHE A 221 -5.24 7.50 -3.72
CA PHE A 221 -6.39 6.60 -3.61
C PHE A 221 -6.84 6.19 -5.00
N TYR A 222 -7.04 4.89 -5.17
CA TYR A 222 -7.53 4.29 -6.42
C TYR A 222 -8.76 3.45 -6.12
N ASP A 223 -9.83 3.62 -6.91
CA ASP A 223 -10.92 2.66 -6.96
C ASP A 223 -10.48 1.43 -7.73
N ILE A 224 -10.80 0.25 -7.21
CA ILE A 224 -10.57 -1.02 -7.89
C ILE A 224 -11.86 -1.39 -8.64
N LYS A 225 -11.79 -1.50 -9.96
CA LYS A 225 -12.92 -1.82 -10.82
C LYS A 225 -12.53 -2.90 -11.83
N ASN A 226 -13.15 -4.09 -11.71
CA ASN A 226 -12.93 -5.22 -12.64
C ASN A 226 -11.46 -5.61 -12.86
N GLY A 227 -10.64 -5.60 -11.80
CA GLY A 227 -9.21 -5.95 -11.89
C GLY A 227 -8.32 -4.84 -12.46
N THR A 228 -8.83 -3.61 -12.55
CA THR A 228 -8.06 -2.42 -12.92
C THR A 228 -8.17 -1.34 -11.84
N LEU A 229 -7.30 -0.35 -11.92
CA LEU A 229 -7.25 0.79 -11.01
C LEU A 229 -7.84 2.01 -11.71
N VAL A 230 -8.56 2.85 -10.94
CA VAL A 230 -9.04 4.17 -11.40
C VAL A 230 -8.62 5.18 -10.34
N HIS A 231 -7.81 6.17 -10.73
CA HIS A 231 -7.40 7.21 -9.79
C HIS A 231 -8.62 7.96 -9.25
N ARG A 232 -8.67 8.11 -7.92
CA ARG A 232 -9.78 8.75 -7.21
C ARG A 232 -9.40 10.13 -6.69
N LYS A 233 -8.33 10.20 -5.90
CA LYS A 233 -7.83 11.45 -5.31
C LYS A 233 -6.42 11.27 -4.75
N ASP A 234 -5.77 12.39 -4.54
CA ASP A 234 -4.52 12.48 -3.78
C ASP A 234 -4.77 13.22 -2.46
N ALA A 235 -4.09 12.81 -1.39
CA ALA A 235 -4.01 13.54 -0.13
C ALA A 235 -2.55 13.79 0.23
N VAL A 236 -2.18 15.05 0.39
CA VAL A 236 -0.84 15.46 0.78
C VAL A 236 -0.75 15.41 2.30
N VAL A 237 0.09 14.52 2.83
CA VAL A 237 0.34 14.40 4.28
C VAL A 237 1.38 15.43 4.72
N LYS A 238 2.46 15.52 3.96
CA LYS A 238 3.52 16.51 4.17
C LYS A 238 4.19 16.76 2.82
N PRO A 239 4.12 17.99 2.28
CA PRO A 239 4.82 18.29 1.03
C PRO A 239 6.32 18.13 1.28
N MET A 240 6.94 17.19 0.58
CA MET A 240 8.39 17.04 0.60
C MET A 240 8.95 17.72 -0.66
N ASN A 241 9.83 18.68 -0.45
CA ASN A 241 10.67 19.20 -1.50
C ASN A 241 11.97 18.39 -1.51
N PHE A 242 12.11 17.50 -2.47
CA PHE A 242 13.40 16.86 -2.68
C PHE A 242 14.13 17.58 -3.82
N LYS A 243 15.40 17.82 -3.58
CA LYS A 243 16.31 18.33 -4.63
C LYS A 243 17.11 17.15 -5.16
N VAL A 244 17.13 17.00 -6.46
CA VAL A 244 18.09 16.10 -7.10
C VAL A 244 19.41 16.86 -7.18
N LYS A 245 20.42 16.44 -6.43
CA LYS A 245 21.79 16.88 -6.69
C LYS A 245 22.24 16.18 -7.98
N ASN A 246 22.47 16.97 -9.01
CA ASN A 246 23.24 16.50 -10.15
C ASN A 246 24.71 16.53 -9.70
N ASP A 247 25.30 15.38 -9.54
CA ASP A 247 26.75 15.22 -9.39
C ASP A 247 27.39 15.27 -10.77
#